data_53ea7ba0549e6b9ebc966ec2070f377f
#
_entry.id   53ea7ba0549e6b9ebc966ec2070f377f
#
_cell.length_a   1.000
_cell.length_b   1.000
_cell.length_c   1.000
_cell.angle_alpha   90.00
_cell.angle_beta   90.00
_cell.angle_gamma   90.00
#
_symmetry.space_group_name_H-M   'P 1'
#
loop_
_entity.id
_entity.type
_entity.pdbx_description
1 polymer ?
#
loop_
_entity_poly.entity_id
_entity_poly.type
_entity_poly.pdbx_seq_one_letter_code
_entity_poly.pdbx_strand_id
1 'polypeptide(L)'
;RQSRGLMPWILTLLCAVLLTVWVLGSMPAAPKEGAAVAAGTAYLDSAAAKDASAIAETLREREKQRRAELLAQQKQEERDALVAKITSGELDIWSMFDSYVILGDSRAVGFYYFDFLEKSRVLADGGNTIRDVAAHMDDIRALQPDYVYLCYGLNDISIGYWDTKEEYVAELLQVVADLKEALPGVTVVVSSILPAQDPAFEKSSKWRNIPEWSEAVGAACAENGISFADNTEICQTYADLWQPDGIHVRPEFYPYWAANLILAGLDSPAEAEDATNETENDPA
;
A
#
# COMPACT_ATOMS: atom_id res chain seq x y z
N ARG A 1 95.59 7.75 -54.03
CA ARG A 1 94.41 8.17 -53.27
C ARG A 1 93.63 6.90 -52.89
N GLN A 2 93.66 6.64 -51.63
CA GLN A 2 93.05 5.45 -50.98
C GLN A 2 91.57 5.57 -50.98
N SER A 3 90.89 4.60 -51.56
CA SER A 3 89.46 4.36 -51.34
C SER A 3 89.28 3.51 -50.09
N ARG A 4 89.33 4.17 -48.94
CA ARG A 4 89.01 3.57 -47.65
C ARG A 4 87.53 3.70 -47.38
N GLY A 5 86.84 2.58 -47.29
CA GLY A 5 85.97 2.41 -46.13
C GLY A 5 84.46 2.40 -46.32
N LEU A 6 83.88 1.98 -47.42
CA LEU A 6 82.46 1.69 -47.46
C LEU A 6 82.07 0.24 -47.10
N MET A 7 83.01 -0.67 -47.29
CA MET A 7 82.81 -2.12 -47.07
C MET A 7 82.56 -2.54 -45.63
N PRO A 8 83.24 -1.99 -44.60
CA PRO A 8 82.92 -2.39 -43.23
C PRO A 8 81.53 -1.93 -42.76
N TRP A 9 81.04 -0.80 -43.23
CA TRP A 9 79.70 -0.29 -42.81
C TRP A 9 78.57 -1.06 -43.47
N ILE A 10 78.78 -1.56 -44.69
CA ILE A 10 77.80 -2.42 -45.35
C ILE A 10 77.71 -3.77 -44.66
N LEU A 11 78.87 -4.32 -44.22
CA LEU A 11 78.88 -5.58 -43.48
C LEU A 11 78.20 -5.48 -42.10
N THR A 12 78.45 -4.40 -41.35
CA THR A 12 77.79 -4.16 -40.06
C THR A 12 76.28 -3.94 -40.20
N LEU A 13 75.86 -3.26 -41.25
CA LEU A 13 74.42 -3.06 -41.52
C LEU A 13 73.72 -4.40 -41.91
N LEU A 14 74.44 -5.21 -42.67
CA LEU A 14 73.94 -6.54 -43.07
C LEU A 14 73.85 -7.49 -41.88
N CYS A 15 74.84 -7.50 -41.00
CA CYS A 15 74.82 -8.24 -39.75
C CYS A 15 73.69 -7.78 -38.82
N ALA A 16 73.48 -6.46 -38.69
CA ALA A 16 72.44 -5.89 -37.89
C ALA A 16 71.00 -6.30 -38.40
N VAL A 17 70.84 -6.23 -39.73
CA VAL A 17 69.54 -6.70 -40.36
C VAL A 17 69.37 -8.20 -40.17
N LEU A 18 70.41 -9.01 -40.34
CA LEU A 18 70.34 -10.45 -40.12
C LEU A 18 69.99 -10.79 -38.65
N LEU A 19 70.61 -10.05 -37.73
CA LEU A 19 70.35 -10.23 -36.29
C LEU A 19 68.92 -9.84 -35.92
N THR A 20 68.41 -8.75 -36.48
CA THR A 20 67.04 -8.34 -36.25
C THR A 20 66.03 -9.33 -36.85
N VAL A 21 66.28 -9.81 -38.07
CA VAL A 21 65.43 -10.86 -38.67
C VAL A 21 65.48 -12.17 -37.86
N TRP A 22 66.68 -12.54 -37.35
CA TRP A 22 66.81 -13.73 -36.52
C TRP A 22 66.10 -13.57 -35.15
N VAL A 23 66.25 -12.45 -34.51
CA VAL A 23 65.56 -12.12 -33.22
C VAL A 23 64.04 -12.10 -33.41
N LEU A 24 63.54 -11.47 -34.48
CA LEU A 24 62.12 -11.43 -34.78
C LEU A 24 61.57 -12.81 -35.18
N GLY A 25 62.38 -13.60 -35.89
CA GLY A 25 62.03 -14.99 -36.28
C GLY A 25 62.12 -16.01 -35.14
N SER A 26 62.91 -15.69 -34.09
CA SER A 26 63.11 -16.52 -32.89
C SER A 26 62.16 -16.16 -31.74
N MET A 27 61.38 -15.08 -31.87
CA MET A 27 60.36 -14.80 -30.88
C MET A 27 59.30 -15.94 -30.91
N PRO A 28 59.06 -16.61 -29.79
CA PRO A 28 57.95 -17.55 -29.74
C PRO A 28 56.70 -16.81 -30.14
N ALA A 29 55.99 -17.37 -31.13
CA ALA A 29 54.64 -16.85 -31.45
C ALA A 29 53.85 -16.82 -30.15
N ALA A 30 53.19 -15.66 -29.84
CA ALA A 30 52.29 -15.58 -28.72
C ALA A 30 51.36 -16.79 -28.74
N PRO A 31 51.19 -17.50 -27.65
CA PRO A 31 50.35 -18.65 -27.63
C PRO A 31 49.00 -18.23 -28.21
N LYS A 32 48.62 -18.80 -29.36
CA LYS A 32 47.25 -18.64 -29.87
C LYS A 32 46.37 -19.26 -28.80
N GLU A 33 45.61 -18.40 -28.11
CA GLU A 33 44.56 -18.91 -27.25
C GLU A 33 43.77 -19.94 -28.08
N GLY A 34 43.84 -21.17 -27.64
CA GLY A 34 43.15 -22.23 -28.39
C GLY A 34 41.69 -21.87 -28.49
N ALA A 35 41.06 -22.08 -29.63
CA ALA A 35 39.64 -21.78 -29.87
C ALA A 35 38.72 -22.29 -28.74
N ALA A 36 39.15 -23.31 -28.04
CA ALA A 36 38.48 -23.86 -26.86
C ALA A 36 38.54 -22.91 -25.61
N VAL A 37 39.69 -22.21 -25.41
CA VAL A 37 39.83 -21.25 -24.30
C VAL A 37 39.00 -20.01 -24.58
N ALA A 38 39.04 -19.47 -25.81
CA ALA A 38 38.23 -18.34 -26.22
C ALA A 38 36.72 -18.65 -26.13
N ALA A 39 36.29 -19.85 -26.52
CA ALA A 39 34.91 -20.30 -26.37
C ALA A 39 34.52 -20.48 -24.90
N GLY A 40 35.42 -20.94 -24.04
CA GLY A 40 35.19 -21.09 -22.61
C GLY A 40 35.06 -19.74 -21.90
N THR A 41 35.92 -18.77 -22.21
CA THR A 41 35.82 -17.40 -21.65
C THR A 41 34.54 -16.72 -22.12
N ALA A 42 34.19 -16.82 -23.41
CA ALA A 42 32.93 -16.26 -23.92
C ALA A 42 31.69 -16.89 -23.27
N TYR A 43 31.73 -18.19 -23.00
CA TYR A 43 30.64 -18.85 -22.26
C TYR A 43 30.54 -18.36 -20.82
N LEU A 44 31.66 -18.27 -20.09
CA LEU A 44 31.69 -17.76 -18.72
C LEU A 44 31.23 -16.30 -18.63
N ASP A 45 31.67 -15.46 -19.55
CA ASP A 45 31.26 -14.06 -19.62
C ASP A 45 29.74 -13.94 -19.92
N SER A 46 29.22 -14.75 -20.84
CA SER A 46 27.80 -14.77 -21.15
C SER A 46 26.94 -15.33 -20.01
N ALA A 47 27.43 -16.33 -19.31
CA ALA A 47 26.77 -16.91 -18.14
C ALA A 47 26.79 -15.91 -16.96
N ALA A 48 27.94 -15.28 -16.68
CA ALA A 48 28.08 -14.26 -15.64
C ALA A 48 27.17 -13.04 -15.91
N ALA A 49 27.06 -12.62 -17.17
CA ALA A 49 26.19 -11.48 -17.52
C ALA A 49 24.70 -11.80 -17.37
N LYS A 50 24.27 -13.03 -17.71
CA LYS A 50 22.88 -13.46 -17.55
C LYS A 50 22.50 -13.68 -16.08
N ASP A 51 23.36 -14.32 -15.32
CA ASP A 51 23.10 -14.59 -13.89
C ASP A 51 23.17 -13.31 -13.05
N ALA A 52 24.05 -12.36 -13.38
CA ALA A 52 24.19 -11.12 -12.62
C ALA A 52 22.93 -10.26 -12.66
N SER A 53 22.26 -10.13 -13.83
CA SER A 53 21.03 -9.35 -13.94
C SER A 53 19.84 -10.04 -13.25
N ALA A 54 19.69 -11.34 -13.40
CA ALA A 54 18.63 -12.13 -12.76
C ALA A 54 18.81 -12.16 -11.22
N ILE A 55 20.05 -12.30 -10.76
CA ILE A 55 20.36 -12.25 -9.32
C ILE A 55 20.08 -10.83 -8.77
N ALA A 56 20.48 -9.78 -9.49
CA ALA A 56 20.23 -8.40 -9.07
C ALA A 56 18.72 -8.10 -8.98
N GLU A 57 17.93 -8.58 -9.94
CA GLU A 57 16.47 -8.45 -9.94
C GLU A 57 15.85 -9.22 -8.75
N THR A 58 16.26 -10.46 -8.54
CA THR A 58 15.81 -11.27 -7.41
C THR A 58 16.15 -10.62 -6.06
N LEU A 59 17.34 -10.03 -5.94
CA LEU A 59 17.76 -9.32 -4.73
C LEU A 59 16.94 -8.05 -4.50
N ARG A 60 16.65 -7.26 -5.54
CA ARG A 60 15.79 -6.08 -5.45
C ARG A 60 14.37 -6.44 -5.01
N GLU A 61 13.80 -7.49 -5.58
CA GLU A 61 12.47 -7.95 -5.18
C GLU A 61 12.45 -8.44 -3.73
N ARG A 62 13.46 -9.20 -3.30
CA ARG A 62 13.58 -9.62 -1.90
C ARG A 62 13.77 -8.44 -0.95
N GLU A 63 14.55 -7.45 -1.35
CA GLU A 63 14.75 -6.23 -0.55
C GLU A 63 13.47 -5.41 -0.45
N LYS A 64 12.73 -5.27 -1.56
CA LYS A 64 11.41 -4.65 -1.58
C LYS A 64 10.42 -5.38 -0.68
N GLN A 65 10.34 -6.71 -0.78
CA GLN A 65 9.50 -7.54 0.09
C GLN A 65 9.88 -7.36 1.57
N ARG A 66 11.17 -7.46 1.89
CA ARG A 66 11.65 -7.30 3.27
C ARG A 66 11.35 -5.89 3.81
N ARG A 67 11.48 -4.85 2.97
CA ARG A 67 11.15 -3.48 3.36
C ARG A 67 9.65 -3.32 3.61
N ALA A 68 8.81 -3.92 2.77
CA ALA A 68 7.36 -3.95 2.96
C ALA A 68 6.95 -4.70 4.24
N GLU A 69 7.58 -5.85 4.53
CA GLU A 69 7.35 -6.62 5.77
C GLU A 69 7.74 -5.82 7.01
N LEU A 70 8.90 -5.16 7.00
CA LEU A 70 9.35 -4.31 8.12
C LEU A 70 8.40 -3.13 8.35
N LEU A 71 7.94 -2.48 7.27
CA LEU A 71 6.99 -1.37 7.39
C LEU A 71 5.64 -1.87 7.94
N ALA A 72 5.16 -3.02 7.47
CA ALA A 72 3.94 -3.63 7.99
C ALA A 72 4.06 -3.99 9.48
N GLN A 73 5.23 -4.52 9.89
CA GLN A 73 5.49 -4.81 11.30
C GLN A 73 5.53 -3.53 12.16
N GLN A 74 6.20 -2.48 11.70
CA GLN A 74 6.24 -1.20 12.42
C GLN A 74 4.82 -0.62 12.58
N LYS A 75 4.02 -0.59 11.52
CA LYS A 75 2.63 -0.14 11.57
C LYS A 75 1.79 -0.98 12.54
N GLN A 76 2.02 -2.28 12.58
CA GLN A 76 1.32 -3.15 13.54
C GLN A 76 1.73 -2.84 14.98
N GLU A 77 3.02 -2.64 15.25
CA GLU A 77 3.53 -2.26 16.58
C GLU A 77 2.98 -0.90 17.05
N GLU A 78 2.91 0.09 16.14
CA GLU A 78 2.31 1.40 16.41
C GLU A 78 0.80 1.29 16.70
N ARG A 79 0.09 0.47 15.93
CA ARG A 79 -1.32 0.15 16.14
C ARG A 79 -1.55 -0.49 17.51
N ASP A 80 -0.77 -1.51 17.85
CA ASP A 80 -0.88 -2.21 19.12
C ASP A 80 -0.57 -1.27 20.31
N ALA A 81 0.42 -0.41 20.18
CA ALA A 81 0.76 0.60 21.17
C ALA A 81 -0.36 1.64 21.34
N LEU A 82 -1.02 2.06 20.27
CA LEU A 82 -2.16 2.98 20.33
C LEU A 82 -3.37 2.31 20.99
N VAL A 83 -3.70 1.08 20.59
CA VAL A 83 -4.78 0.30 21.20
C VAL A 83 -4.53 0.09 22.70
N ALA A 84 -3.28 -0.20 23.10
CA ALA A 84 -2.91 -0.33 24.51
C ALA A 84 -3.13 0.97 25.30
N LYS A 85 -2.77 2.13 24.75
CA LYS A 85 -3.00 3.43 25.37
C LYS A 85 -4.49 3.77 25.51
N ILE A 86 -5.29 3.44 24.48
CA ILE A 86 -6.74 3.60 24.52
C ILE A 86 -7.35 2.71 25.59
N THR A 87 -6.97 1.43 25.63
CA THR A 87 -7.51 0.44 26.57
C THR A 87 -7.11 0.74 28.00
N SER A 88 -5.91 1.28 28.24
CA SER A 88 -5.46 1.71 29.58
C SER A 88 -6.08 3.03 30.04
N GLY A 89 -6.75 3.76 29.14
CA GLY A 89 -7.28 5.11 29.42
C GLY A 89 -6.20 6.20 29.44
N GLU A 90 -4.97 5.90 29.00
CA GLU A 90 -3.90 6.88 28.86
C GLU A 90 -4.19 7.86 27.73
N LEU A 91 -4.86 7.39 26.66
CA LEU A 91 -5.27 8.19 25.52
C LEU A 91 -6.79 8.17 25.36
N ASP A 92 -7.39 9.35 25.32
CA ASP A 92 -8.77 9.51 24.93
C ASP A 92 -8.88 9.45 23.40
N ILE A 93 -9.38 8.32 22.87
CA ILE A 93 -9.54 8.12 21.42
C ILE A 93 -10.41 9.20 20.78
N TRP A 94 -11.38 9.73 21.53
CA TRP A 94 -12.32 10.74 20.99
C TRP A 94 -11.64 12.06 20.70
N SER A 95 -10.58 12.40 21.41
CA SER A 95 -9.76 13.59 21.17
C SER A 95 -8.98 13.54 19.86
N MET A 96 -8.85 12.34 19.25
CA MET A 96 -8.20 12.16 17.94
C MET A 96 -9.13 12.46 16.76
N PHE A 97 -10.44 12.60 16.99
CA PHE A 97 -11.39 13.06 15.99
C PHE A 97 -11.37 14.58 15.97
N ASP A 98 -10.43 15.17 15.23
CA ASP A 98 -10.34 16.61 15.03
C ASP A 98 -11.17 17.01 13.79
N SER A 99 -10.64 17.37 12.70
CA SER A 99 -11.35 17.81 11.51
C SER A 99 -11.99 16.64 10.73
N TYR A 100 -13.18 16.18 11.13
CA TYR A 100 -13.78 14.96 10.61
C TYR A 100 -15.28 15.08 10.29
N VAL A 101 -15.78 14.12 9.48
CA VAL A 101 -17.20 13.77 9.33
C VAL A 101 -17.32 12.25 9.28
N ILE A 102 -18.27 11.69 10.00
CA ILE A 102 -18.69 10.29 9.87
C ILE A 102 -20.02 10.26 9.13
N LEU A 103 -20.08 9.46 8.06
CA LEU A 103 -21.32 9.13 7.35
C LEU A 103 -21.61 7.65 7.52
N GLY A 104 -22.89 7.29 7.69
CA GLY A 104 -23.20 5.90 7.89
C GLY A 104 -24.68 5.59 8.11
N ASP A 105 -24.92 4.33 8.43
CA ASP A 105 -26.22 3.79 8.76
C ASP A 105 -26.52 3.88 10.29
N SER A 106 -27.60 3.18 10.73
CA SER A 106 -28.00 3.16 12.14
C SER A 106 -26.91 2.77 13.14
N ARG A 107 -25.89 2.03 12.70
CA ARG A 107 -24.78 1.64 13.57
C ARG A 107 -23.83 2.81 13.82
N ALA A 108 -23.60 3.66 12.80
CA ALA A 108 -22.82 4.88 12.96
C ALA A 108 -23.53 5.94 13.80
N VAL A 109 -24.85 5.94 13.86
CA VAL A 109 -25.65 6.80 14.78
C VAL A 109 -25.17 6.71 16.23
N GLY A 110 -24.68 5.54 16.66
CA GLY A 110 -24.21 5.35 18.02
C GLY A 110 -23.03 6.24 18.42
N PHE A 111 -22.23 6.73 17.49
CA PHE A 111 -21.14 7.66 17.79
C PHE A 111 -21.66 8.95 18.48
N TYR A 112 -22.79 9.48 18.05
CA TYR A 112 -23.38 10.63 18.73
C TYR A 112 -24.46 10.24 19.75
N TYR A 113 -25.16 9.13 19.54
CA TYR A 113 -26.24 8.70 20.44
C TYR A 113 -25.74 8.35 21.85
N PHE A 114 -24.53 7.84 21.93
CA PHE A 114 -23.85 7.52 23.20
C PHE A 114 -22.92 8.65 23.69
N ASP A 115 -23.09 9.87 23.15
CA ASP A 115 -22.33 11.06 23.53
C ASP A 115 -20.79 10.96 23.34
N PHE A 116 -20.33 10.12 22.39
CA PHE A 116 -18.92 10.01 22.07
C PHE A 116 -18.42 11.15 21.18
N LEU A 117 -19.20 11.52 20.18
CA LEU A 117 -18.87 12.52 19.18
C LEU A 117 -20.03 13.50 18.96
N GLU A 118 -19.73 14.68 18.42
CA GLU A 118 -20.72 15.71 18.16
C GLU A 118 -21.69 15.28 17.02
N LYS A 119 -22.98 15.41 17.25
CA LYS A 119 -24.03 15.09 16.28
C LYS A 119 -23.86 15.83 14.96
N SER A 120 -23.37 17.06 14.98
CA SER A 120 -23.16 17.90 13.78
C SER A 120 -22.11 17.33 12.83
N ARG A 121 -21.26 16.40 13.31
CA ARG A 121 -20.19 15.75 12.54
C ARG A 121 -20.45 14.27 12.26
N VAL A 122 -21.56 13.74 12.74
CA VAL A 122 -21.99 12.36 12.46
C VAL A 122 -23.28 12.41 11.64
N LEU A 123 -23.12 12.43 10.32
CA LEU A 123 -24.21 12.51 9.33
C LEU A 123 -24.69 11.08 9.01
N ALA A 124 -25.34 10.46 9.99
CA ALA A 124 -25.81 9.09 9.92
C ALA A 124 -27.25 8.98 10.39
N ASP A 125 -28.02 8.07 9.78
CA ASP A 125 -29.40 7.82 10.18
C ASP A 125 -29.80 6.35 9.94
N GLY A 126 -30.90 5.94 10.56
CA GLY A 126 -31.47 4.62 10.39
C GLY A 126 -31.92 4.36 8.95
N GLY A 127 -31.48 3.25 8.37
CA GLY A 127 -31.84 2.88 7.01
C GLY A 127 -30.95 3.46 5.91
N ASN A 128 -30.04 4.37 6.22
CA ASN A 128 -29.16 4.98 5.24
C ASN A 128 -28.28 3.96 4.50
N THR A 129 -27.99 4.28 3.25
CA THR A 129 -27.12 3.57 2.31
C THR A 129 -26.03 4.50 1.81
N ILE A 130 -25.09 3.98 1.05
CA ILE A 130 -24.03 4.80 0.43
C ILE A 130 -24.59 5.92 -0.47
N ARG A 131 -25.80 5.77 -1.01
CA ARG A 131 -26.50 6.77 -1.83
C ARG A 131 -26.89 8.02 -1.04
N ASP A 132 -27.10 7.87 0.26
CA ASP A 132 -27.50 8.98 1.13
C ASP A 132 -26.39 10.00 1.34
N VAL A 133 -25.12 9.67 1.02
CA VAL A 133 -23.99 10.61 1.01
C VAL A 133 -24.30 11.84 0.16
N ALA A 134 -24.95 11.66 -0.99
CA ALA A 134 -25.28 12.75 -1.90
C ALA A 134 -26.16 13.83 -1.24
N ALA A 135 -27.03 13.44 -0.32
CA ALA A 135 -27.90 14.38 0.42
C ALA A 135 -27.12 15.25 1.44
N HIS A 136 -25.95 14.80 1.86
CA HIS A 136 -25.11 15.48 2.86
C HIS A 136 -23.96 16.30 2.26
N MET A 137 -23.82 16.33 0.91
CA MET A 137 -22.67 16.99 0.27
C MET A 137 -22.53 18.48 0.62
N ASP A 138 -23.63 19.20 0.80
CA ASP A 138 -23.58 20.62 1.17
C ASP A 138 -23.12 20.80 2.64
N ASP A 139 -23.55 19.92 3.54
CA ASP A 139 -23.14 19.91 4.94
C ASP A 139 -21.63 19.55 5.04
N ILE A 140 -21.19 18.55 4.28
CA ILE A 140 -19.80 18.12 4.23
C ILE A 140 -18.90 19.27 3.71
N ARG A 141 -19.31 19.95 2.63
CA ARG A 141 -18.60 21.13 2.12
C ARG A 141 -18.54 22.27 3.13
N ALA A 142 -19.61 22.49 3.90
CA ALA A 142 -19.63 23.53 4.92
C ALA A 142 -18.72 23.20 6.11
N LEU A 143 -18.57 21.93 6.46
CA LEU A 143 -17.73 21.44 7.56
C LEU A 143 -16.24 21.40 7.21
N GLN A 144 -15.87 21.35 5.91
CA GLN A 144 -14.49 21.29 5.42
C GLN A 144 -13.63 20.27 6.21
N PRO A 145 -14.02 18.99 6.29
CA PRO A 145 -13.29 18.02 7.06
C PRO A 145 -11.98 17.60 6.37
N ASP A 146 -10.94 17.29 7.15
CA ASP A 146 -9.73 16.65 6.67
C ASP A 146 -9.95 15.13 6.49
N TYR A 147 -10.87 14.55 7.28
CA TYR A 147 -11.21 13.12 7.25
C TYR A 147 -12.70 12.90 7.04
N VAL A 148 -13.04 12.03 6.09
CA VAL A 148 -14.42 11.54 5.88
C VAL A 148 -14.44 10.03 6.07
N TYR A 149 -15.20 9.57 7.06
CA TYR A 149 -15.37 8.15 7.37
C TYR A 149 -16.70 7.64 6.81
N LEU A 150 -16.65 6.64 5.93
CA LEU A 150 -17.83 5.99 5.34
C LEU A 150 -18.13 4.67 6.05
N CYS A 151 -19.22 4.62 6.81
CA CYS A 151 -19.62 3.49 7.65
C CYS A 151 -20.97 2.91 7.20
N TYR A 152 -21.01 2.36 5.99
CA TYR A 152 -22.21 1.83 5.32
C TYR A 152 -22.10 0.33 5.04
N GLY A 153 -23.12 -0.24 4.42
CA GLY A 153 -23.13 -1.59 3.87
C GLY A 153 -24.26 -2.48 4.38
N LEU A 154 -24.74 -2.30 5.61
CA LEU A 154 -25.81 -3.14 6.16
C LEU A 154 -27.12 -3.02 5.34
N ASN A 155 -27.58 -1.78 5.17
CA ASN A 155 -28.81 -1.50 4.44
C ASN A 155 -28.61 -1.68 2.93
N ASP A 156 -27.42 -1.34 2.44
CA ASP A 156 -27.01 -1.51 1.05
C ASP A 156 -27.24 -2.94 0.58
N ILE A 157 -26.80 -3.92 1.36
CA ILE A 157 -27.00 -5.34 1.07
C ILE A 157 -28.47 -5.75 1.15
N SER A 158 -29.22 -5.23 2.12
CA SER A 158 -30.60 -5.69 2.38
C SER A 158 -31.66 -5.05 1.49
N ILE A 159 -31.52 -3.76 1.17
CA ILE A 159 -32.52 -3.00 0.41
C ILE A 159 -32.60 -3.50 -1.04
N GLY A 160 -31.48 -3.93 -1.64
CA GLY A 160 -31.48 -4.51 -2.99
C GLY A 160 -31.45 -3.46 -4.10
N TYR A 161 -30.73 -2.35 -3.88
CA TYR A 161 -30.40 -1.41 -4.95
C TYR A 161 -29.36 -1.95 -5.91
N TRP A 162 -28.55 -2.90 -5.43
CA TRP A 162 -27.51 -3.57 -6.20
C TRP A 162 -27.77 -5.06 -6.21
N ASP A 163 -27.69 -5.67 -7.38
CA ASP A 163 -27.84 -7.12 -7.55
C ASP A 163 -26.56 -7.85 -7.18
N THR A 164 -25.41 -7.18 -7.30
CA THR A 164 -24.07 -7.75 -7.05
C THR A 164 -23.24 -6.83 -6.16
N LYS A 165 -22.21 -7.41 -5.52
CA LYS A 165 -21.23 -6.66 -4.75
C LYS A 165 -20.36 -5.73 -5.64
N GLU A 166 -20.14 -6.12 -6.89
CA GLU A 166 -19.39 -5.34 -7.88
C GLU A 166 -20.12 -4.03 -8.23
N GLU A 167 -21.43 -4.07 -8.35
CA GLU A 167 -22.26 -2.87 -8.57
C GLU A 167 -22.20 -1.93 -7.36
N TYR A 168 -22.29 -2.47 -6.16
CA TYR A 168 -22.13 -1.68 -4.92
C TYR A 168 -20.75 -1.04 -4.82
N VAL A 169 -19.70 -1.82 -5.07
CA VAL A 169 -18.31 -1.33 -5.08
C VAL A 169 -18.13 -0.22 -6.09
N ALA A 170 -18.68 -0.35 -7.30
CA ALA A 170 -18.58 0.71 -8.32
C ALA A 170 -19.24 2.03 -7.84
N GLU A 171 -20.40 1.95 -7.19
CA GLU A 171 -21.04 3.15 -6.65
C GLU A 171 -20.29 3.73 -5.44
N LEU A 172 -19.74 2.88 -4.56
CA LEU A 172 -18.86 3.32 -3.47
C LEU A 172 -17.63 4.08 -3.99
N LEU A 173 -16.97 3.55 -5.01
CA LEU A 173 -15.81 4.21 -5.62
C LEU A 173 -16.18 5.56 -6.26
N GLN A 174 -17.38 5.66 -6.87
CA GLN A 174 -17.88 6.92 -7.39
C GLN A 174 -18.13 7.94 -6.25
N VAL A 175 -18.75 7.52 -5.16
CA VAL A 175 -18.95 8.39 -3.98
C VAL A 175 -17.62 8.88 -3.41
N VAL A 176 -16.60 8.01 -3.33
CA VAL A 176 -15.25 8.43 -2.90
C VAL A 176 -14.64 9.45 -3.86
N ALA A 177 -14.82 9.26 -5.17
CA ALA A 177 -14.34 10.21 -6.18
C ALA A 177 -15.05 11.57 -6.05
N ASP A 178 -16.36 11.57 -5.88
CA ASP A 178 -17.16 12.79 -5.70
C ASP A 178 -16.76 13.56 -4.44
N LEU A 179 -16.47 12.86 -3.34
CA LEU A 179 -15.96 13.46 -2.11
C LEU A 179 -14.59 14.10 -2.30
N LYS A 180 -13.65 13.41 -2.96
CA LYS A 180 -12.31 13.93 -3.25
C LYS A 180 -12.34 15.11 -4.22
N GLU A 181 -13.28 15.12 -5.18
CA GLU A 181 -13.50 16.27 -6.07
C GLU A 181 -14.06 17.48 -5.30
N ALA A 182 -15.02 17.24 -4.41
CA ALA A 182 -15.65 18.30 -3.61
C ALA A 182 -14.72 18.89 -2.55
N LEU A 183 -13.79 18.12 -2.04
CA LEU A 183 -12.87 18.44 -0.93
C LEU A 183 -11.44 18.03 -1.31
N PRO A 184 -10.72 18.86 -2.08
CA PRO A 184 -9.32 18.57 -2.43
C PRO A 184 -8.45 18.38 -1.20
N GLY A 185 -7.72 17.28 -1.13
CA GLY A 185 -6.87 16.94 0.01
C GLY A 185 -7.55 16.13 1.12
N VAL A 186 -8.86 15.86 1.03
CA VAL A 186 -9.56 15.05 2.03
C VAL A 186 -9.06 13.60 2.02
N THR A 187 -8.87 13.05 3.20
CA THR A 187 -8.67 11.62 3.40
C THR A 187 -10.03 10.93 3.58
N VAL A 188 -10.40 10.07 2.63
CA VAL A 188 -11.61 9.24 2.74
C VAL A 188 -11.22 7.88 3.26
N VAL A 189 -11.83 7.48 4.38
CA VAL A 189 -11.66 6.19 5.03
C VAL A 189 -12.93 5.37 4.87
N VAL A 190 -12.85 4.20 4.27
CA VAL A 190 -13.97 3.27 4.16
C VAL A 190 -13.88 2.25 5.28
N SER A 191 -14.92 2.16 6.09
CA SER A 191 -15.06 1.12 7.10
C SER A 191 -15.46 -0.20 6.44
N SER A 192 -14.85 -1.31 6.85
CA SER A 192 -15.41 -2.62 6.53
C SER A 192 -16.84 -2.73 7.05
N ILE A 193 -17.67 -3.50 6.36
CA ILE A 193 -19.07 -3.68 6.76
C ILE A 193 -19.11 -4.55 8.01
N LEU A 194 -19.54 -4.00 9.14
CA LEU A 194 -19.68 -4.78 10.36
C LEU A 194 -20.66 -5.96 10.14
N PRO A 195 -20.32 -7.18 10.56
CA PRO A 195 -21.17 -8.34 10.36
C PRO A 195 -22.48 -8.23 11.15
N ALA A 196 -23.49 -8.99 10.70
CA ALA A 196 -24.67 -9.25 11.47
C ALA A 196 -24.58 -10.63 12.14
N GLN A 197 -25.30 -10.83 13.24
CA GLN A 197 -25.38 -12.10 13.97
C GLN A 197 -26.73 -12.82 13.73
N ASP A 198 -26.83 -14.06 14.17
CA ASP A 198 -27.98 -14.94 13.90
C ASP A 198 -29.37 -14.32 14.06
N PRO A 199 -29.70 -13.55 15.12
CA PRO A 199 -31.04 -12.95 15.23
C PRO A 199 -31.41 -12.02 14.07
N ALA A 200 -30.41 -11.35 13.49
CA ALA A 200 -30.61 -10.43 12.36
C ALA A 200 -31.00 -11.16 11.08
N PHE A 201 -30.55 -12.39 10.87
CA PHE A 201 -30.78 -13.15 9.65
C PHE A 201 -32.25 -13.57 9.46
N GLU A 202 -33.06 -13.50 10.51
CA GLU A 202 -34.52 -13.64 10.45
C GLU A 202 -35.16 -12.44 9.73
N LYS A 203 -34.56 -11.24 9.87
CA LYS A 203 -35.04 -10.03 9.21
C LYS A 203 -34.55 -9.94 7.76
N SER A 204 -33.30 -10.29 7.51
CA SER A 204 -32.73 -10.36 6.16
C SER A 204 -31.66 -11.44 6.06
N SER A 205 -31.93 -12.47 5.28
CA SER A 205 -30.95 -13.51 4.98
C SER A 205 -29.77 -13.01 4.15
N LYS A 206 -29.91 -11.87 3.44
CA LYS A 206 -28.86 -11.24 2.64
C LYS A 206 -27.66 -10.83 3.48
N TRP A 207 -27.85 -10.52 4.76
CA TRP A 207 -26.75 -10.14 5.66
C TRP A 207 -25.74 -11.26 5.93
N ARG A 208 -26.03 -12.50 5.55
CA ARG A 208 -25.06 -13.59 5.54
C ARG A 208 -23.93 -13.37 4.53
N ASN A 209 -24.16 -12.51 3.53
CA ASN A 209 -23.19 -12.18 2.50
C ASN A 209 -22.26 -11.00 2.90
N ILE A 210 -22.47 -10.38 4.08
CA ILE A 210 -21.65 -9.24 4.54
C ILE A 210 -20.15 -9.53 4.43
N PRO A 211 -19.62 -10.69 4.87
CA PRO A 211 -18.18 -10.95 4.78
C PRO A 211 -17.65 -10.86 3.33
N GLU A 212 -18.37 -11.45 2.38
CA GLU A 212 -18.00 -11.44 0.96
C GLU A 212 -18.04 -10.03 0.35
N TRP A 213 -19.04 -9.22 0.72
CA TRP A 213 -19.14 -7.83 0.28
C TRP A 213 -18.06 -6.97 0.90
N SER A 214 -17.77 -7.17 2.18
CA SER A 214 -16.73 -6.45 2.89
C SER A 214 -15.34 -6.74 2.32
N GLU A 215 -15.06 -7.99 1.95
CA GLU A 215 -13.84 -8.39 1.26
C GLU A 215 -13.69 -7.69 -0.10
N ALA A 216 -14.77 -7.64 -0.89
CA ALA A 216 -14.77 -6.95 -2.19
C ALA A 216 -14.50 -5.44 -2.03
N VAL A 217 -15.10 -4.80 -1.03
CA VAL A 217 -14.83 -3.39 -0.69
C VAL A 217 -13.36 -3.19 -0.32
N GLY A 218 -12.80 -4.04 0.56
CA GLY A 218 -11.40 -3.95 0.97
C GLY A 218 -10.43 -4.11 -0.21
N ALA A 219 -10.69 -5.07 -1.10
CA ALA A 219 -9.90 -5.28 -2.31
C ALA A 219 -9.93 -4.05 -3.22
N ALA A 220 -11.13 -3.49 -3.46
CA ALA A 220 -11.29 -2.29 -4.27
C ALA A 220 -10.61 -1.06 -3.66
N CYS A 221 -10.67 -0.89 -2.34
CA CYS A 221 -9.96 0.17 -1.64
C CYS A 221 -8.44 0.04 -1.84
N ALA A 222 -7.89 -1.17 -1.68
CA ALA A 222 -6.47 -1.43 -1.89
C ALA A 222 -6.02 -1.14 -3.33
N GLU A 223 -6.81 -1.54 -4.33
CA GLU A 223 -6.53 -1.29 -5.75
C GLU A 223 -6.55 0.20 -6.12
N ASN A 224 -7.36 1.01 -5.43
CA ASN A 224 -7.55 2.43 -5.71
C ASN A 224 -6.84 3.37 -4.72
N GLY A 225 -5.98 2.85 -3.84
CA GLY A 225 -5.26 3.66 -2.85
C GLY A 225 -6.18 4.42 -1.90
N ILE A 226 -7.29 3.78 -1.48
CA ILE A 226 -8.26 4.32 -0.53
C ILE A 226 -8.01 3.70 0.83
N SER A 227 -8.00 4.51 1.88
CA SER A 227 -7.85 4.03 3.26
C SER A 227 -9.02 3.12 3.65
N PHE A 228 -8.71 1.94 4.20
CA PHE A 228 -9.71 0.94 4.58
C PHE A 228 -9.53 0.52 6.04
N ALA A 229 -10.55 0.74 6.85
CA ALA A 229 -10.59 0.29 8.24
C ALA A 229 -11.18 -1.12 8.30
N ASP A 230 -10.32 -2.14 8.34
CA ASP A 230 -10.75 -3.52 8.51
C ASP A 230 -11.12 -3.80 9.96
N ASN A 231 -12.41 -4.05 10.21
CA ASN A 231 -12.96 -4.34 11.54
C ASN A 231 -13.13 -5.84 11.80
N THR A 232 -12.65 -6.72 10.93
CA THR A 232 -12.87 -8.18 11.02
C THR A 232 -12.39 -8.72 12.36
N GLU A 233 -11.17 -8.36 12.78
CA GLU A 233 -10.58 -8.83 14.03
C GLU A 233 -11.36 -8.35 15.26
N ILE A 234 -11.68 -7.05 15.35
CA ILE A 234 -12.44 -6.52 16.49
C ILE A 234 -13.84 -7.09 16.55
N CYS A 235 -14.48 -7.34 15.40
CA CYS A 235 -15.81 -7.96 15.37
C CYS A 235 -15.79 -9.41 15.87
N GLN A 236 -14.71 -10.15 15.62
CA GLN A 236 -14.54 -11.51 16.12
C GLN A 236 -14.19 -11.50 17.62
N THR A 237 -13.26 -10.64 18.02
CA THR A 237 -12.78 -10.55 19.42
C THR A 237 -13.87 -10.09 20.38
N TYR A 238 -14.70 -9.14 19.95
CA TYR A 238 -15.76 -8.53 20.77
C TYR A 238 -17.18 -8.88 20.29
N ALA A 239 -17.37 -10.10 19.80
CA ALA A 239 -18.65 -10.57 19.27
C ALA A 239 -19.80 -10.54 20.30
N ASP A 240 -19.49 -10.56 21.58
CA ASP A 240 -20.42 -10.43 22.71
C ASP A 240 -20.93 -8.99 22.93
N LEU A 241 -20.33 -8.01 22.27
CA LEU A 241 -20.77 -6.61 22.32
C LEU A 241 -21.86 -6.26 21.30
N TRP A 242 -22.42 -7.25 20.58
CA TRP A 242 -23.64 -7.04 19.81
C TRP A 242 -24.87 -6.95 20.72
N GLN A 243 -25.83 -6.14 20.31
CA GLN A 243 -27.13 -6.11 20.95
C GLN A 243 -27.94 -7.39 20.61
N PRO A 244 -29.00 -7.71 21.38
CA PRO A 244 -29.79 -8.91 21.13
C PRO A 244 -30.47 -8.98 19.75
N ASP A 245 -30.50 -7.87 18.99
CA ASP A 245 -31.05 -7.86 17.65
C ASP A 245 -30.09 -8.40 16.57
N GLY A 246 -28.82 -8.63 16.95
CA GLY A 246 -27.77 -9.11 16.07
C GLY A 246 -27.30 -8.11 15.00
N ILE A 247 -27.71 -6.85 15.12
CA ILE A 247 -27.41 -5.77 14.16
C ILE A 247 -26.58 -4.68 14.80
N HIS A 248 -27.10 -4.12 15.88
CA HIS A 248 -26.47 -2.98 16.55
C HIS A 248 -25.43 -3.44 17.57
N VAL A 249 -24.46 -2.58 17.83
CA VAL A 249 -23.42 -2.83 18.82
C VAL A 249 -23.67 -2.01 20.10
N ARG A 250 -23.13 -2.49 21.21
CA ARG A 250 -23.18 -1.80 22.49
C ARG A 250 -22.17 -0.65 22.56
N PRO A 251 -22.34 0.31 23.49
CA PRO A 251 -21.43 1.44 23.64
C PRO A 251 -19.96 1.04 23.76
N GLU A 252 -19.69 -0.08 24.42
CA GLU A 252 -18.34 -0.58 24.67
C GLU A 252 -17.59 -1.01 23.41
N PHE A 253 -18.28 -1.22 22.28
CA PHE A 253 -17.66 -1.54 20.99
C PHE A 253 -17.07 -0.32 20.29
N TYR A 254 -17.68 0.85 20.46
CA TYR A 254 -17.32 2.06 19.71
C TYR A 254 -15.88 2.51 19.85
N PRO A 255 -15.21 2.43 21.05
CA PRO A 255 -13.79 2.77 21.14
C PRO A 255 -12.88 1.94 20.23
N TYR A 256 -13.18 0.65 20.05
CA TYR A 256 -12.40 -0.22 19.16
C TYR A 256 -12.66 0.12 17.69
N TRP A 257 -13.91 0.39 17.34
CA TRP A 257 -14.26 0.82 15.98
C TRP A 257 -13.64 2.17 15.65
N ALA A 258 -13.73 3.13 16.56
CA ALA A 258 -13.09 4.44 16.46
C ALA A 258 -11.57 4.34 16.24
N ALA A 259 -10.90 3.47 17.02
CA ALA A 259 -9.46 3.23 16.87
C ALA A 259 -9.10 2.75 15.46
N ASN A 260 -9.87 1.80 14.91
CA ASN A 260 -9.61 1.32 13.55
C ASN A 260 -9.85 2.39 12.48
N LEU A 261 -10.88 3.22 12.65
CA LEU A 261 -11.13 4.34 11.74
C LEU A 261 -9.97 5.34 11.73
N ILE A 262 -9.53 5.78 12.92
CA ILE A 262 -8.41 6.72 13.07
C ILE A 262 -7.12 6.13 12.47
N LEU A 263 -6.76 4.90 12.83
CA LEU A 263 -5.55 4.25 12.34
C LEU A 263 -5.54 4.11 10.83
N ALA A 264 -6.68 3.75 10.22
CA ALA A 264 -6.79 3.67 8.77
C ALA A 264 -6.65 5.05 8.09
N GLY A 265 -7.09 6.13 8.75
CA GLY A 265 -6.90 7.48 8.28
C GLY A 265 -5.44 7.93 8.31
N LEU A 266 -4.72 7.61 9.38
CA LEU A 266 -3.30 7.91 9.55
C LEU A 266 -2.41 7.10 8.58
N ASP A 267 -2.83 5.92 8.19
CA ASP A 267 -2.13 5.05 7.22
C ASP A 267 -2.39 5.44 5.75
N SER A 268 -3.00 6.60 5.50
CA SER A 268 -3.37 7.03 4.15
C SER A 268 -2.17 7.06 3.19
N PRO A 269 -2.27 6.51 1.96
CA PRO A 269 -1.21 6.57 0.95
C PRO A 269 -0.76 8.00 0.59
N ALA A 270 -1.59 9.00 0.81
CA ALA A 270 -1.27 10.41 0.55
C ALA A 270 -0.12 10.94 1.44
N GLU A 271 0.00 10.47 2.69
CA GLU A 271 1.11 10.85 3.57
C GLU A 271 2.41 10.09 3.25
N ALA A 272 2.32 8.91 2.62
CA ALA A 272 3.49 8.12 2.24
C ALA A 272 4.25 8.74 1.04
N GLU A 273 3.60 9.48 0.15
CA GLU A 273 4.24 10.17 -0.97
C GLU A 273 4.99 11.44 -0.53
N ASP A 274 4.50 12.16 0.48
CA ASP A 274 5.16 13.36 1.01
C ASP A 274 6.45 13.01 1.78
N ALA A 275 6.43 11.93 2.55
CA ALA A 275 7.61 11.43 3.28
C ALA A 275 8.72 10.89 2.35
N THR A 276 8.39 10.40 1.16
CA THR A 276 9.37 9.93 0.17
C THR A 276 9.98 11.07 -0.63
N ASN A 277 9.25 12.16 -0.88
CA ASN A 277 9.74 13.34 -1.58
C ASN A 277 10.69 14.21 -0.73
N GLU A 278 10.54 14.23 0.61
CA GLU A 278 11.47 14.95 1.48
C GLU A 278 12.86 14.29 1.56
N THR A 279 12.95 12.97 1.37
CA THR A 279 14.23 12.24 1.42
C THR A 279 15.01 12.26 0.10
N GLU A 280 14.39 12.59 -1.04
CA GLU A 280 15.08 12.72 -2.34
C GLU A 280 15.67 14.11 -2.61
N ASN A 281 15.34 15.13 -1.81
CA ASN A 281 15.78 16.51 -1.97
C ASN A 281 16.87 16.97 -0.99
N ASP A 282 17.57 16.06 -0.29
CA ASP A 282 18.73 16.42 0.54
C ASP A 282 20.00 16.37 -0.32
N PRO A 283 20.57 17.51 -0.75
CA PRO A 283 21.78 17.55 -1.55
C PRO A 283 23.00 17.29 -0.65
N ALA A 284 23.67 16.15 -0.87
CA ALA A 284 24.95 15.80 -0.27
C ALA A 284 26.10 16.72 -0.73
#